data_b73cd933f3f63b763e352e7404e61d88
#
_entry.id   b73cd933f3f63b763e352e7404e61d88
#
_cell.length_a   1.000
_cell.length_b   1.000
_cell.length_c   1.000
_cell.angle_alpha   90.00
_cell.angle_beta   90.00
_cell.angle_gamma   90.00
#
_symmetry.space_group_name_H-M   'P 1'
#
loop_
_entity.id
_entity.type
_entity.pdbx_description
1 polymer ?
#
loop_
_entity_poly.entity_id
_entity_poly.type
_entity_poly.pdbx_seq_one_letter_code
_entity_poly.pdbx_strand_id
1 'polypeptide(L)'
;VKRDKVEAFNCYQRCKAFRPLPFTLCLLLFAFYLLPFTFLTGCSFNPNLQTRGQAWVQGEWRQDSVTNQKQLLSYSLYRLKFSCDSFFMSIHTVSKVNATADSCMRSGQWTEYTRGTYMQQHDTLHLKGQFCNADMSLKDGKGCFRFGDYEEYFKIKKESDSLVQFASTSSVIPIEARLIKRTSCHPKPL
;
A
#
# COMPACT_ATOMS: atom_id res chain seq x y z
N VAL A 1 -89.66 -19.07 1.70
CA VAL A 1 -88.48 -19.94 1.39
C VAL A 1 -88.14 -19.83 -0.09
N LYS A 2 -87.80 -18.55 -0.57
CA LYS A 2 -87.35 -18.39 -1.96
C LYS A 2 -86.41 -17.16 -2.20
N ARG A 3 -85.94 -16.52 -1.13
CA ARG A 3 -85.06 -15.33 -1.24
C ARG A 3 -83.57 -15.60 -0.92
N ASP A 4 -83.25 -16.64 -0.21
CA ASP A 4 -81.87 -16.87 0.28
C ASP A 4 -80.97 -17.57 -0.72
N LYS A 5 -81.51 -18.09 -1.86
CA LYS A 5 -80.72 -18.75 -2.89
C LYS A 5 -80.13 -17.80 -3.94
N VAL A 6 -80.61 -16.58 -4.05
CA VAL A 6 -80.11 -15.60 -5.07
C VAL A 6 -78.93 -14.84 -4.57
N GLU A 7 -78.77 -14.55 -3.27
CA GLU A 7 -77.63 -13.83 -2.73
C GLU A 7 -76.36 -14.66 -2.66
N ALA A 8 -76.51 -15.97 -2.40
CA ALA A 8 -75.33 -16.87 -2.40
C ALA A 8 -74.72 -17.07 -3.79
N PHE A 9 -75.48 -16.92 -4.86
CA PHE A 9 -74.99 -17.06 -6.23
C PHE A 9 -74.25 -15.82 -6.72
N ASN A 10 -74.54 -14.63 -6.20
CA ASN A 10 -73.88 -13.40 -6.56
C ASN A 10 -72.51 -13.19 -5.83
N CYS A 11 -72.36 -13.80 -4.66
CA CYS A 11 -71.05 -13.72 -3.93
C CYS A 11 -69.97 -14.63 -4.57
N TYR A 12 -70.44 -15.79 -5.15
CA TYR A 12 -69.49 -16.73 -5.80
C TYR A 12 -68.97 -16.22 -7.14
N GLN A 13 -69.70 -15.34 -7.84
CA GLN A 13 -69.23 -14.76 -9.12
C GLN A 13 -68.30 -13.57 -8.93
N ARG A 14 -68.31 -12.88 -7.78
CA ARG A 14 -67.35 -11.74 -7.53
C ARG A 14 -65.97 -12.20 -7.16
N CYS A 15 -65.75 -13.41 -6.69
CA CYS A 15 -64.43 -13.93 -6.36
C CYS A 15 -63.66 -14.51 -7.57
N LYS A 16 -64.29 -14.61 -8.76
CA LYS A 16 -63.61 -15.11 -9.97
C LYS A 16 -62.85 -14.06 -10.80
N ALA A 17 -62.76 -12.80 -10.34
CA ALA A 17 -62.11 -11.75 -11.09
C ALA A 17 -60.62 -11.51 -10.68
N PHE A 18 -60.09 -12.33 -9.80
CA PHE A 18 -58.63 -12.31 -9.56
C PHE A 18 -57.97 -13.26 -10.59
N ARG A 19 -57.70 -12.74 -11.77
CA ARG A 19 -56.82 -13.45 -12.72
C ARG A 19 -55.45 -13.59 -12.03
N PRO A 20 -54.98 -14.82 -11.76
CA PRO A 20 -53.61 -14.98 -11.28
C PRO A 20 -52.69 -14.32 -12.30
N LEU A 21 -51.92 -13.31 -11.87
CA LEU A 21 -50.87 -12.76 -12.70
C LEU A 21 -50.06 -13.94 -13.26
N PRO A 22 -49.85 -14.00 -14.58
CA PRO A 22 -49.10 -15.10 -15.13
C PRO A 22 -47.77 -15.23 -14.39
N PHE A 23 -47.44 -16.43 -13.96
CA PHE A 23 -46.22 -16.74 -13.20
C PHE A 23 -44.97 -16.13 -13.79
N THR A 24 -44.94 -15.95 -15.11
CA THR A 24 -43.93 -15.23 -15.86
C THR A 24 -43.80 -13.73 -15.50
N LEU A 25 -44.92 -13.07 -15.21
CA LEU A 25 -44.90 -11.64 -14.81
C LEU A 25 -44.38 -11.49 -13.37
N CYS A 26 -44.68 -12.39 -12.46
CA CYS A 26 -44.10 -12.42 -11.12
C CYS A 26 -42.60 -12.67 -11.16
N LEU A 27 -42.12 -13.58 -12.01
CA LEU A 27 -40.68 -13.83 -12.22
C LEU A 27 -39.96 -12.62 -12.80
N LEU A 28 -40.57 -11.92 -13.76
CA LEU A 28 -40.00 -10.69 -14.34
C LEU A 28 -39.92 -9.57 -13.31
N LEU A 29 -40.92 -9.37 -12.49
CA LEU A 29 -40.91 -8.37 -11.42
C LEU A 29 -39.85 -8.71 -10.35
N PHE A 30 -39.69 -9.98 -10.01
CA PHE A 30 -38.68 -10.45 -9.06
C PHE A 30 -37.25 -10.27 -9.63
N ALA A 31 -37.07 -10.59 -10.91
CA ALA A 31 -35.79 -10.34 -11.61
C ALA A 31 -35.45 -8.83 -11.66
N PHE A 32 -36.46 -7.99 -11.93
CA PHE A 32 -36.27 -6.53 -11.96
C PHE A 32 -35.95 -5.94 -10.58
N TYR A 33 -36.45 -6.55 -9.52
CA TYR A 33 -36.15 -6.15 -8.13
C TYR A 33 -34.75 -6.58 -7.68
N LEU A 34 -34.22 -7.69 -8.22
CA LEU A 34 -32.89 -8.19 -7.93
C LEU A 34 -31.78 -7.48 -8.76
N LEU A 35 -32.13 -6.92 -9.93
CA LEU A 35 -31.18 -6.23 -10.80
C LEU A 35 -30.43 -5.07 -10.13
N PRO A 36 -31.06 -4.18 -9.35
CA PRO A 36 -30.32 -3.09 -8.68
C PRO A 36 -29.35 -3.59 -7.59
N PHE A 37 -29.60 -4.78 -7.00
CA PHE A 37 -28.70 -5.35 -6.00
C PHE A 37 -27.37 -5.84 -6.58
N THR A 38 -27.34 -6.24 -7.83
CA THR A 38 -26.10 -6.68 -8.50
C THR A 38 -25.19 -5.50 -8.88
N PHE A 39 -25.73 -4.29 -9.05
CA PHE A 39 -24.95 -3.10 -9.35
C PHE A 39 -24.33 -2.44 -8.09
N LEU A 40 -24.80 -2.76 -6.89
CA LEU A 40 -24.28 -2.20 -5.65
C LEU A 40 -22.97 -2.86 -5.16
N THR A 41 -22.61 -4.03 -5.70
CA THR A 41 -21.35 -4.72 -5.36
C THR A 41 -20.16 -4.27 -6.22
N GLY A 42 -20.34 -3.32 -7.12
CA GLY A 42 -19.34 -2.85 -8.07
C GLY A 42 -18.31 -1.86 -7.54
N CYS A 43 -18.32 -1.48 -6.25
CA CYS A 43 -17.18 -0.81 -5.65
C CYS A 43 -16.08 -1.82 -5.35
N SER A 44 -15.45 -2.35 -6.39
CA SER A 44 -14.21 -3.09 -6.21
C SER A 44 -13.18 -2.12 -5.62
N PHE A 45 -12.69 -2.47 -4.45
CA PHE A 45 -11.52 -1.85 -3.86
C PHE A 45 -10.40 -1.89 -4.91
N ASN A 46 -10.10 -0.76 -5.55
CA ASN A 46 -9.01 -0.72 -6.52
C ASN A 46 -7.69 -0.78 -5.74
N PRO A 47 -6.95 -1.92 -5.76
CA PRO A 47 -5.71 -2.07 -5.00
C PRO A 47 -4.59 -1.12 -5.49
N ASN A 48 -4.79 -0.45 -6.62
CA ASN A 48 -3.84 0.51 -7.18
C ASN A 48 -4.09 1.95 -6.73
N LEU A 49 -5.11 2.21 -5.91
CA LEU A 49 -5.35 3.53 -5.35
C LEU A 49 -4.28 3.83 -4.30
N GLN A 50 -3.51 4.89 -4.55
CA GLN A 50 -2.54 5.40 -3.59
C GLN A 50 -3.26 5.84 -2.31
N THR A 51 -2.88 5.29 -1.17
CA THR A 51 -3.42 5.65 0.14
C THR A 51 -2.67 6.86 0.72
N ARG A 52 -3.25 7.50 1.74
CA ARG A 52 -2.60 8.68 2.35
C ARG A 52 -1.34 8.32 3.14
N GLY A 53 -1.14 7.06 3.48
CA GLY A 53 -0.04 6.63 4.32
C GLY A 53 -0.07 7.28 5.72
N GLN A 54 1.07 7.31 6.40
CA GLN A 54 1.21 7.85 7.76
C GLN A 54 1.68 9.31 7.70
N ALA A 55 0.86 10.24 8.20
CA ALA A 55 1.12 11.68 8.11
C ALA A 55 2.45 12.10 8.77
N TRP A 56 2.81 11.48 9.90
CA TRP A 56 4.00 11.84 10.67
C TRP A 56 5.30 11.51 9.95
N VAL A 57 5.33 10.46 9.09
CA VAL A 57 6.55 10.04 8.37
C VAL A 57 6.71 10.78 7.03
N GLN A 58 5.66 11.44 6.51
CA GLN A 58 5.69 12.14 5.23
C GLN A 58 6.83 13.15 5.18
N GLY A 59 7.69 13.03 4.17
CA GLY A 59 8.83 13.93 4.01
C GLY A 59 10.10 13.24 3.60
N GLU A 60 11.18 13.99 3.65
CA GLU A 60 12.53 13.52 3.37
C GLU A 60 13.33 13.45 4.66
N TRP A 61 13.90 12.28 4.92
CA TRP A 61 14.68 11.95 6.11
C TRP A 61 16.09 11.55 5.70
N ARG A 62 17.09 11.96 6.48
CA ARG A 62 18.49 11.66 6.19
C ARG A 62 19.22 11.25 7.45
N GLN A 63 19.99 10.19 7.33
CA GLN A 63 20.99 9.81 8.32
C GLN A 63 22.28 10.56 7.98
N ASP A 64 22.78 11.35 8.93
CA ASP A 64 23.99 12.17 8.71
C ASP A 64 25.27 11.40 9.08
N SER A 65 25.17 10.46 10.04
CA SER A 65 26.29 9.63 10.49
C SER A 65 25.83 8.32 11.07
N VAL A 66 26.75 7.41 11.28
CA VAL A 66 26.55 6.14 11.99
C VAL A 66 27.37 6.16 13.27
N THR A 67 26.82 5.61 14.34
CA THR A 67 27.54 5.46 15.63
C THR A 67 28.85 4.72 15.41
N ASN A 68 29.94 5.25 15.95
CA ASN A 68 31.30 4.72 15.80
C ASN A 68 31.78 4.58 14.33
N GLN A 69 31.27 5.40 13.41
CA GLN A 69 31.55 5.35 11.97
C GLN A 69 33.04 5.23 11.63
N LYS A 70 33.92 5.91 12.41
CA LYS A 70 35.39 5.89 12.17
C LYS A 70 35.99 4.51 12.43
N GLN A 71 35.39 3.70 13.29
CA GLN A 71 35.87 2.38 13.69
C GLN A 71 35.31 1.25 12.78
N LEU A 72 34.24 1.53 12.05
CA LEU A 72 33.61 0.54 11.18
C LEU A 72 34.45 0.31 9.91
N LEU A 73 34.55 -0.94 9.50
CA LEU A 73 35.14 -1.34 8.23
C LEU A 73 34.22 -1.00 7.06
N SER A 74 32.91 -1.10 7.27
CA SER A 74 31.89 -0.73 6.30
C SER A 74 30.67 -0.20 7.03
N TYR A 75 30.03 0.80 6.46
CA TYR A 75 28.79 1.37 6.97
C TYR A 75 27.94 1.91 5.83
N SER A 76 26.64 2.06 6.06
CA SER A 76 25.69 2.65 5.10
C SER A 76 25.00 3.85 5.71
N LEU A 77 24.81 4.89 4.90
CA LEU A 77 24.02 6.08 5.23
C LEU A 77 22.73 6.06 4.38
N TYR A 78 21.62 6.37 5.02
CA TYR A 78 20.31 6.27 4.43
C TYR A 78 19.69 7.63 4.18
N ARG A 79 19.05 7.78 3.02
CA ARG A 79 18.12 8.86 2.74
C ARG A 79 16.78 8.22 2.36
N LEU A 80 15.73 8.57 3.10
CA LEU A 80 14.38 8.05 2.91
C LEU A 80 13.46 9.20 2.53
N LYS A 81 12.59 8.96 1.57
CA LYS A 81 11.52 9.88 1.20
C LYS A 81 10.20 9.12 1.23
N PHE A 82 9.25 9.65 1.98
CA PHE A 82 7.90 9.10 2.06
C PHE A 82 6.92 10.08 1.45
N SER A 83 6.08 9.59 0.56
CA SER A 83 5.02 10.34 -0.10
C SER A 83 3.78 9.48 -0.23
N CYS A 84 2.72 9.84 0.46
CA CYS A 84 1.53 9.00 0.62
C CYS A 84 1.90 7.64 1.21
N ASP A 85 1.59 6.55 0.54
CA ASP A 85 1.98 5.18 0.91
C ASP A 85 3.25 4.68 0.22
N SER A 86 3.89 5.55 -0.52
CA SER A 86 5.10 5.20 -1.27
C SER A 86 6.36 5.64 -0.55
N PHE A 87 7.43 4.85 -0.71
CA PHE A 87 8.76 5.23 -0.26
C PHE A 87 9.77 5.21 -1.40
N PHE A 88 10.79 6.02 -1.24
CA PHE A 88 12.01 6.05 -2.05
C PHE A 88 13.19 6.08 -1.08
N MET A 89 14.15 5.22 -1.28
CA MET A 89 15.30 5.14 -0.40
C MET A 89 16.59 5.04 -1.20
N SER A 90 17.60 5.78 -0.80
CA SER A 90 18.98 5.59 -1.24
C SER A 90 19.84 5.11 -0.07
N ILE A 91 20.69 4.13 -0.35
CA ILE A 91 21.59 3.47 0.59
C ILE A 91 23.00 3.73 0.09
N HIS A 92 23.68 4.71 0.70
CA HIS A 92 25.08 5.03 0.36
C HIS A 92 26.01 4.24 1.27
N THR A 93 26.73 3.28 0.71
CA THR A 93 27.66 2.42 1.45
C THR A 93 29.09 2.87 1.23
N VAL A 94 29.85 2.93 2.31
CA VAL A 94 31.28 3.17 2.34
C VAL A 94 31.98 1.97 2.94
N SER A 95 32.94 1.39 2.24
CA SER A 95 33.78 0.28 2.70
C SER A 95 35.25 0.66 2.64
N LYS A 96 35.95 0.45 3.72
CA LYS A 96 37.43 0.63 3.80
C LYS A 96 38.17 -0.61 3.31
N VAL A 97 37.44 -1.71 3.11
CA VAL A 97 38.00 -2.97 2.65
C VAL A 97 37.58 -3.18 1.20
N ASN A 98 38.55 -3.33 0.32
CA ASN A 98 38.30 -3.70 -1.07
C ASN A 98 38.05 -5.20 -1.13
N ALA A 99 36.82 -5.62 -0.84
CA ALA A 99 36.46 -7.03 -0.67
C ALA A 99 36.23 -7.77 -1.99
N THR A 100 36.19 -7.08 -3.14
CA THR A 100 35.83 -7.69 -4.41
C THR A 100 36.63 -7.11 -5.58
N ALA A 101 36.96 -7.96 -6.54
CA ALA A 101 37.50 -7.57 -7.85
C ALA A 101 36.45 -6.88 -8.74
N ASP A 102 35.26 -6.64 -8.23
CA ASP A 102 34.12 -6.07 -8.95
C ASP A 102 34.36 -4.57 -9.23
N SER A 103 34.24 -4.21 -10.50
CA SER A 103 34.35 -2.83 -10.97
C SER A 103 33.38 -1.86 -10.30
N CYS A 104 32.26 -2.34 -9.82
CA CYS A 104 31.21 -1.57 -9.19
C CYS A 104 31.58 -1.02 -7.80
N MET A 105 32.45 -1.70 -7.08
CA MET A 105 32.87 -1.37 -5.71
C MET A 105 34.31 -0.87 -5.62
N ARG A 106 35.00 -0.67 -6.74
CA ARG A 106 36.44 -0.30 -6.78
C ARG A 106 36.78 0.95 -6.00
N SER A 107 35.88 1.93 -5.94
CA SER A 107 36.10 3.16 -5.19
C SER A 107 35.88 3.00 -3.67
N GLY A 108 35.46 1.83 -3.20
CA GLY A 108 35.05 1.64 -1.81
C GLY A 108 33.75 2.37 -1.44
N GLN A 109 33.06 2.95 -2.42
CA GLN A 109 31.81 3.67 -2.19
C GLN A 109 30.81 3.38 -3.33
N TRP A 110 29.54 3.14 -2.97
CA TRP A 110 28.48 2.94 -3.94
C TRP A 110 27.14 3.35 -3.37
N THR A 111 26.15 3.51 -4.23
CA THR A 111 24.78 3.83 -3.82
C THR A 111 23.83 2.88 -4.49
N GLU A 112 22.94 2.31 -3.69
CA GLU A 112 21.81 1.51 -4.15
C GLU A 112 20.52 2.26 -3.90
N TYR A 113 19.52 2.02 -4.73
CA TYR A 113 18.23 2.68 -4.64
C TYR A 113 17.12 1.65 -4.55
N THR A 114 16.09 1.95 -3.76
CA THR A 114 14.88 1.14 -3.66
C THR A 114 13.66 2.04 -3.68
N ARG A 115 12.57 1.54 -4.22
CA ARG A 115 11.26 2.20 -4.22
C ARG A 115 10.15 1.19 -4.02
N GLY A 116 9.05 1.62 -3.46
CA GLY A 116 7.89 0.76 -3.25
C GLY A 116 6.83 1.42 -2.40
N THR A 117 6.07 0.59 -1.73
CA THR A 117 5.04 1.00 -0.78
C THR A 117 5.45 0.65 0.64
N TYR A 118 4.88 1.36 1.59
CA TYR A 118 5.06 1.04 3.00
C TYR A 118 3.74 0.95 3.73
N MET A 119 3.75 0.18 4.78
CA MET A 119 2.63 0.06 5.72
C MET A 119 3.18 0.11 7.13
N GLN A 120 2.46 0.80 8.02
CA GLN A 120 2.80 0.81 9.44
C GLN A 120 1.75 0.05 10.23
N GLN A 121 2.21 -0.87 11.08
CA GLN A 121 1.40 -1.55 12.08
C GLN A 121 2.05 -1.34 13.45
N HIS A 122 1.36 -0.62 14.33
CA HIS A 122 1.88 -0.23 15.64
C HIS A 122 3.22 0.53 15.52
N ASP A 123 4.29 -0.04 16.07
CA ASP A 123 5.66 0.49 16.07
C ASP A 123 6.52 -0.06 14.90
N THR A 124 5.94 -0.85 14.02
CA THR A 124 6.67 -1.51 12.92
C THR A 124 6.27 -0.92 11.59
N LEU A 125 7.26 -0.47 10.82
CA LEU A 125 7.15 -0.01 9.44
C LEU A 125 7.63 -1.14 8.53
N HIS A 126 6.75 -1.64 7.69
CA HIS A 126 7.05 -2.61 6.67
C HIS A 126 7.21 -1.90 5.32
N LEU A 127 8.37 -2.02 4.71
CA LEU A 127 8.68 -1.52 3.37
C LEU A 127 8.72 -2.70 2.40
N LYS A 128 7.95 -2.59 1.32
CA LYS A 128 7.93 -3.58 0.25
C LYS A 128 8.06 -2.91 -1.10
N GLY A 129 9.01 -3.35 -1.91
CA GLY A 129 9.30 -2.73 -3.19
C GLY A 129 10.35 -3.47 -3.98
N GLN A 130 11.14 -2.73 -4.75
CA GLN A 130 12.17 -3.29 -5.61
C GLN A 130 13.42 -2.39 -5.61
N PHE A 131 14.58 -3.01 -5.86
CA PHE A 131 15.79 -2.29 -6.21
C PHE A 131 15.60 -1.62 -7.56
N CYS A 132 16.10 -0.38 -7.68
CA CYS A 132 15.91 0.44 -8.87
C CYS A 132 17.20 1.17 -9.26
N ASN A 133 17.18 1.81 -10.40
CA ASN A 133 18.23 2.70 -10.86
C ASN A 133 18.20 4.05 -10.12
N ALA A 134 19.21 4.88 -10.31
CA ALA A 134 19.29 6.20 -9.67
C ALA A 134 18.12 7.14 -10.04
N ASP A 135 17.56 6.97 -11.23
CA ASP A 135 16.38 7.69 -11.72
C ASP A 135 15.05 7.08 -11.24
N MET A 136 15.13 6.07 -10.36
CA MET A 136 13.99 5.31 -9.85
C MET A 136 13.27 4.45 -10.89
N SER A 137 13.84 4.23 -12.07
CA SER A 137 13.35 3.23 -13.02
C SER A 137 13.64 1.81 -12.51
N LEU A 138 12.87 0.83 -13.01
CA LEU A 138 13.10 -0.57 -12.63
C LEU A 138 14.45 -1.05 -13.17
N LYS A 139 15.13 -1.86 -12.37
CA LYS A 139 16.42 -2.45 -12.72
C LYS A 139 16.19 -3.77 -13.44
N ASP A 140 16.84 -3.97 -14.57
CA ASP A 140 16.66 -5.14 -15.46
C ASP A 140 17.54 -6.35 -15.09
N GLY A 141 18.20 -6.33 -13.94
CA GLY A 141 19.12 -7.37 -13.50
C GLY A 141 20.49 -7.34 -14.17
N LYS A 142 20.71 -6.45 -15.14
CA LYS A 142 22.00 -6.17 -15.74
C LYS A 142 22.67 -5.01 -15.00
N GLY A 143 23.89 -5.17 -14.59
CA GLY A 143 24.65 -4.11 -13.94
C GLY A 143 25.01 -4.39 -12.49
N CYS A 144 25.50 -3.34 -11.82
CA CYS A 144 26.04 -3.40 -10.48
C CYS A 144 24.97 -3.52 -9.40
N PHE A 145 25.28 -4.27 -8.33
CA PHE A 145 24.55 -4.33 -7.09
C PHE A 145 23.23 -5.12 -7.16
N ARG A 146 22.49 -5.10 -6.04
CA ARG A 146 21.26 -5.86 -5.87
C ARG A 146 20.17 -5.43 -6.86
N PHE A 147 19.37 -6.39 -7.28
CA PHE A 147 18.19 -6.20 -8.13
C PHE A 147 17.07 -7.10 -7.61
N GLY A 148 15.86 -6.92 -8.14
CA GLY A 148 14.68 -7.68 -7.72
C GLY A 148 13.99 -7.07 -6.51
N ASP A 149 13.34 -7.91 -5.74
CA ASP A 149 12.48 -7.47 -4.64
C ASP A 149 13.30 -6.94 -3.46
N TYR A 150 12.73 -5.94 -2.81
CA TYR A 150 13.19 -5.37 -1.55
C TYR A 150 12.08 -5.48 -0.52
N GLU A 151 12.39 -6.08 0.62
CA GLU A 151 11.46 -6.18 1.74
C GLU A 151 12.23 -6.01 3.05
N GLU A 152 11.76 -5.10 3.91
CA GLU A 152 12.41 -4.82 5.19
C GLU A 152 11.39 -4.36 6.23
N TYR A 153 11.62 -4.76 7.47
CA TYR A 153 10.83 -4.40 8.64
C TYR A 153 11.68 -3.52 9.55
N PHE A 154 11.15 -2.36 9.90
CA PHE A 154 11.80 -1.43 10.81
C PHE A 154 10.94 -1.23 12.04
N LYS A 155 11.49 -1.50 13.20
CA LYS A 155 10.91 -1.01 14.44
C LYS A 155 11.21 0.48 14.57
N ILE A 156 10.15 1.28 14.78
CA ILE A 156 10.24 2.73 14.79
C ILE A 156 10.26 3.23 16.22
N LYS A 157 11.19 4.14 16.52
CA LYS A 157 11.19 4.94 17.73
C LYS A 157 11.24 6.40 17.36
N LYS A 158 10.14 7.12 17.57
CA LYS A 158 10.06 8.57 17.34
C LYS A 158 10.69 9.28 18.54
N GLU A 159 11.87 9.88 18.38
CA GLU A 159 12.56 10.63 19.41
C GLU A 159 12.02 12.07 19.49
N SER A 160 11.68 12.67 18.34
CA SER A 160 11.06 13.99 18.23
C SER A 160 10.28 14.11 16.90
N ASP A 161 9.71 15.28 16.62
CA ASP A 161 9.05 15.54 15.33
C ASP A 161 10.01 15.58 14.15
N SER A 162 11.29 15.73 14.40
CA SER A 162 12.36 15.84 13.40
C SER A 162 13.44 14.76 13.50
N LEU A 163 13.33 13.84 14.45
CA LEU A 163 14.31 12.76 14.66
C LEU A 163 13.58 11.44 14.91
N VAL A 164 13.89 10.44 14.09
CA VAL A 164 13.33 9.11 14.17
C VAL A 164 14.42 8.06 14.04
N GLN A 165 14.34 7.04 14.87
CA GLN A 165 15.18 5.85 14.78
C GLN A 165 14.40 4.73 14.10
N PHE A 166 15.00 4.13 13.06
CA PHE A 166 14.50 2.95 12.38
C PHE A 166 15.47 1.80 12.68
N ALA A 167 15.04 0.86 13.50
CA ALA A 167 15.82 -0.35 13.81
C ALA A 167 15.37 -1.47 12.87
N SER A 168 16.23 -1.81 11.91
CA SER A 168 15.98 -2.91 10.96
C SER A 168 16.07 -4.26 11.65
N THR A 169 15.29 -5.22 11.20
CA THR A 169 15.40 -6.62 11.63
C THR A 169 16.66 -7.30 11.06
N SER A 170 17.21 -6.76 9.98
CA SER A 170 18.39 -7.28 9.27
C SER A 170 19.71 -6.63 9.67
N SER A 171 19.69 -5.58 10.50
CA SER A 171 20.88 -4.82 10.90
C SER A 171 20.90 -4.52 12.40
N VAL A 172 22.09 -4.66 13.00
CA VAL A 172 22.30 -4.33 14.41
C VAL A 172 22.37 -2.82 14.66
N ILE A 173 22.79 -2.05 13.66
CA ILE A 173 22.94 -0.60 13.78
C ILE A 173 21.66 0.06 13.28
N PRO A 174 20.95 0.80 14.16
CA PRO A 174 19.74 1.49 13.75
C PRO A 174 20.05 2.70 12.86
N ILE A 175 19.09 3.08 12.04
CA ILE A 175 19.13 4.28 11.22
C ILE A 175 18.56 5.43 12.04
N GLU A 176 19.39 6.38 12.43
CA GLU A 176 18.97 7.62 13.08
C GLU A 176 18.78 8.69 12.01
N ALA A 177 17.54 8.93 11.62
CA ALA A 177 17.21 9.83 10.52
C ALA A 177 16.62 11.15 11.02
N ARG A 178 17.20 12.26 10.52
CA ARG A 178 16.72 13.61 10.74
C ARG A 178 15.83 14.06 9.59
N LEU A 179 14.72 14.70 9.91
CA LEU A 179 13.83 15.30 8.93
C LEU A 179 14.51 16.48 8.22
N ILE A 180 14.59 16.41 6.90
CA ILE A 180 15.13 17.48 6.05
C ILE A 180 14.01 18.35 5.51
N LYS A 181 12.92 17.73 5.09
CA LYS A 181 11.79 18.43 4.48
C LYS A 181 10.48 17.70 4.80
N ARG A 182 9.49 18.41 5.34
CA ARG A 182 8.14 17.89 5.50
C ARG A 182 7.37 18.01 4.18
N THR A 183 6.61 16.97 3.84
CA THR A 183 5.70 16.99 2.70
C THR A 183 4.32 16.56 3.16
N SER A 184 3.28 17.01 2.46
CA SER A 184 1.91 16.52 2.62
C SER A 184 1.58 15.53 1.51
N CYS A 185 0.79 14.52 1.83
CA CYS A 185 0.31 13.60 0.82
C CYS A 185 -0.83 14.21 0.01
N HIS A 186 -0.66 14.22 -1.29
CA HIS A 186 -1.72 14.46 -2.26
C HIS A 186 -1.84 13.18 -3.11
N PRO A 187 -2.77 12.25 -2.77
CA PRO A 187 -2.95 11.02 -3.53
C PRO A 187 -3.25 11.35 -4.98
N LYS A 188 -2.61 10.65 -5.90
CA LYS A 188 -2.91 10.82 -7.33
C LYS A 188 -4.33 10.32 -7.59
N PRO A 189 -5.18 11.11 -8.26
CA PRO A 189 -6.45 10.61 -8.76
C PRO A 189 -6.18 9.52 -9.81
N LEU A 190 -7.13 8.61 -9.97
CA LEU A 190 -7.13 7.62 -11.06
C LEU A 190 -7.29 8.29 -12.40
#